data_23b1a8d03c27e6298f5540abab48bd61
#
_entry.id   23b1a8d03c27e6298f5540abab48bd61
#
_cell.length_a   1.000
_cell.length_b   1.000
_cell.length_c   1.000
_cell.angle_alpha   90.00
_cell.angle_beta   90.00
_cell.angle_gamma   90.00
#
_symmetry.space_group_name_H-M   'P 1'
#
loop_
_entity.id
_entity.type
_entity.pdbx_description
1 polymer ?
#
loop_
_entity_poly.entity_id
_entity_poly.type
_entity_poly.pdbx_seq_one_letter_code
_entity_poly.pdbx_strand_id
1 'polypeptide(L)'
;MTGSGLVTSWLRGDTAPAGVRLVCIPHAGAGASSFNRWPDLFGPGIGVVRVQLPGREDVAQRPPLHRVGEAVDELSGQITQSGDAPVALYGHSMGALIAYELARALTVAGRPPVHLFVSGRRSPHLAASRAVLHRLPDNDFAAALDAMGAWGAAGRSASFLRYALPLTRADLELSEEYTHRPQPRLACPITAFYGDEDPIADPDEVWAWGSLTDGPFATHEFTGDHLFHHRHRAAIAAIMTAALT
;
A
#
# COMPACT_ATOMS: atom_id res chain seq x y z
N MET A 1 9.68 -30.75 -20.73
CA MET A 1 10.33 -30.39 -19.45
C MET A 1 9.98 -28.96 -19.16
N THR A 2 8.84 -28.74 -18.51
CA THR A 2 8.38 -27.39 -18.10
C THR A 2 9.10 -27.04 -16.80
N GLY A 3 10.05 -26.13 -16.88
CA GLY A 3 10.72 -25.59 -15.70
C GLY A 3 9.72 -24.90 -14.79
N SER A 4 9.40 -25.52 -13.66
CA SER A 4 8.74 -24.90 -12.54
C SER A 4 9.67 -23.80 -12.01
N GLY A 5 9.56 -22.59 -12.53
CA GLY A 5 10.20 -21.42 -11.94
C GLY A 5 9.63 -21.30 -10.52
N LEU A 6 10.51 -21.34 -9.52
CA LEU A 6 10.18 -21.07 -8.12
C LEU A 6 9.47 -19.71 -8.08
N VAL A 7 8.16 -19.71 -7.96
CA VAL A 7 7.37 -18.50 -7.71
C VAL A 7 7.77 -18.04 -6.32
N THR A 8 8.63 -17.03 -6.25
CA THR A 8 9.01 -16.43 -4.98
C THR A 8 7.78 -15.71 -4.45
N SER A 9 7.22 -16.17 -3.33
CA SER A 9 6.09 -15.50 -2.68
C SER A 9 6.41 -14.03 -2.44
N TRP A 10 5.45 -13.15 -2.63
CA TRP A 10 5.56 -11.72 -2.26
C TRP A 10 5.13 -11.47 -0.82
N LEU A 11 4.60 -12.46 -0.16
CA LEU A 11 4.15 -12.36 1.23
C LEU A 11 5.31 -12.70 2.17
N ARG A 12 5.58 -11.83 3.13
CA ARG A 12 6.61 -11.96 4.17
C ARG A 12 5.96 -11.90 5.54
N GLY A 13 6.27 -12.85 6.40
CA GLY A 13 5.75 -12.95 7.76
C GLY A 13 5.06 -14.26 8.01
N ASP A 14 4.49 -14.40 9.19
CA ASP A 14 3.79 -15.61 9.59
C ASP A 14 2.39 -15.64 8.96
N THR A 15 2.17 -16.64 8.11
CA THR A 15 0.86 -16.96 7.55
C THR A 15 0.10 -17.97 8.43
N ALA A 16 0.63 -18.33 9.61
CA ALA A 16 -0.02 -19.21 10.55
C ALA A 16 -1.40 -18.66 10.97
N PRO A 17 -2.32 -19.52 11.44
CA PRO A 17 -3.69 -19.13 11.70
C PRO A 17 -3.81 -18.16 12.88
N ALA A 18 -3.62 -16.89 12.59
CA ALA A 18 -4.13 -15.80 13.41
C ALA A 18 -5.65 -15.69 13.21
N GLY A 19 -6.34 -15.02 14.10
CA GLY A 19 -7.76 -14.70 13.90
C GLY A 19 -7.98 -13.92 12.60
N VAL A 20 -7.16 -12.88 12.37
CA VAL A 20 -7.17 -12.04 11.15
C VAL A 20 -5.76 -11.90 10.59
N ARG A 21 -5.60 -12.00 9.27
CA ARG A 21 -4.37 -11.65 8.56
C ARG A 21 -4.43 -10.21 8.07
N LEU A 22 -3.54 -9.37 8.61
CA LEU A 22 -3.37 -7.99 8.18
C LEU A 22 -2.28 -7.92 7.11
N VAL A 23 -2.67 -7.74 5.86
CA VAL A 23 -1.77 -7.63 4.71
C VAL A 23 -1.39 -6.17 4.52
N CYS A 24 -0.09 -5.85 4.70
CA CYS A 24 0.45 -4.49 4.66
C CYS A 24 1.20 -4.24 3.35
N ILE A 25 0.75 -3.27 2.56
CA ILE A 25 1.27 -2.92 1.23
C ILE A 25 2.01 -1.58 1.29
N PRO A 26 3.30 -1.53 0.89
CA PRO A 26 4.13 -0.33 1.06
C PRO A 26 3.83 0.76 0.04
N HIS A 27 4.32 1.98 0.32
CA HIS A 27 4.34 3.12 -0.59
C HIS A 27 5.39 2.94 -1.71
N ALA A 28 5.37 3.84 -2.69
CA ALA A 28 6.32 3.84 -3.82
C ALA A 28 7.78 3.89 -3.33
N GLY A 29 8.64 3.09 -3.91
CA GLY A 29 10.05 2.97 -3.57
C GLY A 29 10.34 2.13 -2.31
N ALA A 30 9.34 1.80 -1.50
CA ALA A 30 9.49 1.00 -0.28
C ALA A 30 9.21 -0.49 -0.51
N GLY A 31 9.75 -1.33 0.36
CA GLY A 31 9.52 -2.78 0.39
C GLY A 31 8.92 -3.26 1.72
N ALA A 32 8.94 -4.57 1.91
CA ALA A 32 8.40 -5.21 3.12
C ALA A 32 9.08 -4.73 4.41
N SER A 33 10.33 -4.26 4.31
CA SER A 33 11.09 -3.78 5.48
C SER A 33 10.47 -2.55 6.14
N SER A 34 9.67 -1.74 5.42
CA SER A 34 8.95 -0.59 6.00
C SER A 34 7.99 -0.98 7.12
N PHE A 35 7.59 -2.25 7.16
CA PHE A 35 6.70 -2.81 8.18
C PHE A 35 7.39 -3.77 9.17
N ASN A 36 8.74 -3.81 9.23
CA ASN A 36 9.47 -4.77 10.07
C ASN A 36 9.10 -4.71 11.57
N ARG A 37 8.70 -3.53 12.05
CA ARG A 37 8.31 -3.33 13.47
C ARG A 37 6.81 -3.48 13.73
N TRP A 38 6.03 -3.77 12.70
CA TRP A 38 4.57 -3.86 12.83
C TRP A 38 4.11 -5.13 13.54
N PRO A 39 4.70 -6.33 13.30
CA PRO A 39 4.27 -7.54 14.00
C PRO A 39 4.23 -7.39 15.51
N ASP A 40 5.17 -6.64 16.09
CA ASP A 40 5.29 -6.46 17.55
C ASP A 40 4.21 -5.52 18.14
N LEU A 41 3.43 -4.85 17.29
CA LEU A 41 2.38 -3.90 17.70
C LEU A 41 1.01 -4.55 17.84
N PHE A 42 0.84 -5.78 17.36
CA PHE A 42 -0.43 -6.48 17.37
C PHE A 42 -0.39 -7.69 18.30
N GLY A 43 -1.52 -7.98 18.93
CA GLY A 43 -1.69 -9.19 19.74
C GLY A 43 -1.80 -10.47 18.88
N PRO A 44 -1.84 -11.64 19.53
CA PRO A 44 -1.79 -12.94 18.84
C PRO A 44 -2.99 -13.22 17.91
N GLY A 45 -4.06 -12.42 18.02
CA GLY A 45 -5.23 -12.53 17.13
C GLY A 45 -5.05 -11.91 15.75
N ILE A 46 -3.98 -11.11 15.51
CA ILE A 46 -3.73 -10.42 14.25
C ILE A 46 -2.33 -10.77 13.75
N GLY A 47 -2.27 -11.53 12.67
CA GLY A 47 -1.02 -11.87 11.98
C GLY A 47 -0.66 -10.84 10.92
N VAL A 48 0.50 -10.19 11.05
CA VAL A 48 0.96 -9.19 10.08
C VAL A 48 1.71 -9.84 8.93
N VAL A 49 1.19 -9.68 7.72
CA VAL A 49 1.80 -10.12 6.46
C VAL A 49 2.25 -8.91 5.68
N ARG A 50 3.54 -8.79 5.41
CA ARG A 50 4.16 -7.67 4.71
C ARG A 50 4.34 -8.00 3.25
N VAL A 51 3.93 -7.11 2.36
CA VAL A 51 4.06 -7.33 0.92
C VAL A 51 5.43 -6.87 0.43
N GLN A 52 6.13 -7.75 -0.28
CA GLN A 52 7.38 -7.49 -0.98
C GLN A 52 7.12 -7.47 -2.48
N LEU A 53 6.97 -6.29 -3.05
CA LEU A 53 6.82 -6.13 -4.49
C LEU A 53 8.16 -6.36 -5.22
N PRO A 54 8.14 -6.75 -6.52
CA PRO A 54 9.34 -6.94 -7.33
C PRO A 54 10.19 -5.66 -7.48
N GLY A 55 11.45 -5.81 -7.87
CA GLY A 55 12.37 -4.71 -8.14
C GLY A 55 13.10 -4.16 -6.92
N ARG A 56 12.86 -4.74 -5.71
CA ARG A 56 13.41 -4.22 -4.45
C ARG A 56 13.81 -5.30 -3.46
N GLU A 57 14.68 -4.93 -2.52
CA GLU A 57 15.15 -5.79 -1.42
C GLU A 57 15.61 -7.18 -1.92
N ASP A 58 15.07 -8.26 -1.35
CA ASP A 58 15.41 -9.66 -1.71
C ASP A 58 14.86 -10.10 -3.07
N VAL A 59 14.01 -9.31 -3.73
CA VAL A 59 13.51 -9.54 -5.09
C VAL A 59 13.94 -8.46 -6.09
N ALA A 60 15.04 -7.75 -5.81
CA ALA A 60 15.60 -6.68 -6.64
C ALA A 60 15.98 -7.13 -8.06
N GLN A 61 16.22 -8.42 -8.28
CA GLN A 61 16.56 -8.98 -9.60
C GLN A 61 15.35 -9.14 -10.53
N ARG A 62 14.11 -8.99 -10.01
CA ARG A 62 12.91 -9.01 -10.82
C ARG A 62 12.59 -7.60 -11.29
N PRO A 63 12.07 -7.41 -12.50
CA PRO A 63 11.63 -6.08 -12.95
C PRO A 63 10.53 -5.55 -12.03
N PRO A 64 10.50 -4.23 -11.77
CA PRO A 64 9.40 -3.61 -11.04
C PRO A 64 8.09 -3.72 -11.83
N LEU A 65 6.97 -3.50 -11.15
CA LEU A 65 5.66 -3.46 -11.78
C LEU A 65 5.37 -2.06 -12.32
N HIS A 66 4.55 -2.01 -13.37
CA HIS A 66 4.12 -0.77 -14.00
C HIS A 66 2.60 -0.56 -13.95
N ARG A 67 1.83 -1.55 -13.49
CA ARG A 67 0.37 -1.50 -13.45
C ARG A 67 -0.17 -2.10 -12.15
N VAL A 68 -1.20 -1.46 -11.61
CA VAL A 68 -1.89 -1.95 -10.40
C VAL A 68 -2.44 -3.37 -10.60
N GLY A 69 -2.98 -3.67 -11.79
CA GLY A 69 -3.54 -5.00 -12.10
C GLY A 69 -2.52 -6.13 -11.91
N GLU A 70 -1.26 -5.92 -12.31
CA GLU A 70 -0.19 -6.92 -12.15
C GLU A 70 0.04 -7.27 -10.67
N ALA A 71 0.00 -6.26 -9.79
CA ALA A 71 0.12 -6.46 -8.35
C ALA A 71 -1.09 -7.20 -7.78
N VAL A 72 -2.29 -6.83 -8.22
CA VAL A 72 -3.56 -7.38 -7.74
C VAL A 72 -3.71 -8.84 -8.14
N ASP A 73 -3.42 -9.17 -9.39
CA ASP A 73 -3.53 -10.55 -9.91
C ASP A 73 -2.63 -11.51 -9.12
N GLU A 74 -1.37 -11.13 -8.89
CA GLU A 74 -0.43 -11.97 -8.15
C GLU A 74 -0.80 -12.06 -6.67
N LEU A 75 -1.09 -10.92 -6.00
CA LEU A 75 -1.41 -10.89 -4.57
C LEU A 75 -2.72 -11.63 -4.27
N SER A 76 -3.75 -11.48 -5.09
CA SER A 76 -5.02 -12.18 -4.89
C SER A 76 -4.84 -13.71 -4.97
N GLY A 77 -4.03 -14.17 -5.92
CA GLY A 77 -3.66 -15.58 -6.05
C GLY A 77 -2.92 -16.11 -4.82
N GLN A 78 -1.88 -15.40 -4.37
CA GLN A 78 -1.09 -15.81 -3.20
C GLN A 78 -1.89 -15.78 -1.89
N ILE A 79 -2.72 -14.76 -1.68
CA ILE A 79 -3.59 -14.65 -0.50
C ILE A 79 -4.60 -15.79 -0.48
N THR A 80 -5.20 -16.11 -1.62
CA THR A 80 -6.16 -17.22 -1.73
C THR A 80 -5.51 -18.57 -1.43
N GLN A 81 -4.29 -18.79 -1.92
CA GLN A 81 -3.54 -20.03 -1.69
C GLN A 81 -3.01 -20.16 -0.25
N SER A 82 -2.87 -19.05 0.47
CA SER A 82 -2.31 -19.05 1.83
C SER A 82 -3.30 -19.46 2.94
N GLY A 83 -4.53 -19.92 2.58
CA GLY A 83 -5.55 -20.44 3.51
C GLY A 83 -6.75 -19.49 3.69
N ASP A 84 -7.69 -19.88 4.56
CA ASP A 84 -9.03 -19.28 4.67
C ASP A 84 -9.19 -18.26 5.80
N ALA A 85 -8.11 -17.90 6.53
CA ALA A 85 -8.20 -16.91 7.58
C ALA A 85 -8.74 -15.57 7.02
N PRO A 86 -9.60 -14.87 7.78
CA PRO A 86 -10.07 -13.54 7.39
C PRO A 86 -8.92 -12.59 7.08
N VAL A 87 -9.09 -11.75 6.07
CA VAL A 87 -8.05 -10.82 5.61
C VAL A 87 -8.50 -9.39 5.83
N ALA A 88 -7.67 -8.60 6.50
CA ALA A 88 -7.72 -7.15 6.48
C ALA A 88 -6.57 -6.62 5.62
N LEU A 89 -6.78 -5.51 4.92
CA LEU A 89 -5.79 -4.88 4.05
C LEU A 89 -5.38 -3.53 4.62
N TYR A 90 -4.08 -3.26 4.65
CA TYR A 90 -3.53 -1.93 4.89
C TYR A 90 -2.63 -1.52 3.74
N GLY A 91 -2.79 -0.31 3.26
CA GLY A 91 -1.89 0.27 2.27
C GLY A 91 -1.57 1.73 2.54
N HIS A 92 -0.32 2.13 2.29
CA HIS A 92 0.09 3.52 2.36
C HIS A 92 0.41 4.07 0.96
N SER A 93 -0.13 5.24 0.61
CA SER A 93 0.12 5.92 -0.67
C SER A 93 -0.19 5.02 -1.88
N MET A 94 0.78 4.65 -2.71
CA MET A 94 0.62 3.65 -3.77
C MET A 94 0.02 2.34 -3.23
N GLY A 95 0.47 1.90 -2.05
CA GLY A 95 -0.04 0.69 -1.40
C GLY A 95 -1.54 0.76 -1.07
N ALA A 96 -2.07 1.96 -0.78
CA ALA A 96 -3.52 2.14 -0.54
C ALA A 96 -4.33 1.89 -1.83
N LEU A 97 -3.80 2.29 -2.97
CA LEU A 97 -4.42 2.04 -4.27
C LEU A 97 -4.42 0.54 -4.59
N ILE A 98 -3.28 -0.13 -4.41
CA ILE A 98 -3.18 -1.59 -4.60
C ILE A 98 -4.12 -2.33 -3.62
N ALA A 99 -4.16 -1.91 -2.34
CA ALA A 99 -5.04 -2.51 -1.34
C ALA A 99 -6.52 -2.40 -1.71
N TYR A 100 -6.94 -1.25 -2.25
CA TYR A 100 -8.31 -1.04 -2.71
C TYR A 100 -8.68 -1.97 -3.88
N GLU A 101 -7.85 -2.02 -4.92
CA GLU A 101 -8.11 -2.91 -6.06
C GLU A 101 -8.03 -4.39 -5.66
N LEU A 102 -7.14 -4.73 -4.73
CA LEU A 102 -7.07 -6.08 -4.15
C LEU A 102 -8.34 -6.41 -3.36
N ALA A 103 -8.88 -5.46 -2.59
CA ALA A 103 -10.17 -5.65 -1.89
C ALA A 103 -11.30 -5.95 -2.87
N ARG A 104 -11.33 -5.25 -4.01
CA ARG A 104 -12.31 -5.48 -5.09
C ARG A 104 -12.15 -6.86 -5.69
N ALA A 105 -10.92 -7.25 -6.04
CA ALA A 105 -10.63 -8.57 -6.62
C ALA A 105 -10.99 -9.72 -5.67
N LEU A 106 -10.64 -9.60 -4.39
CA LEU A 106 -11.02 -10.58 -3.37
C LEU A 106 -12.53 -10.66 -3.16
N THR A 107 -13.24 -9.53 -3.24
CA THR A 107 -14.71 -9.50 -3.16
C THR A 107 -15.34 -10.24 -4.34
N VAL A 108 -14.86 -10.02 -5.55
CA VAL A 108 -15.31 -10.75 -6.76
C VAL A 108 -15.02 -12.24 -6.65
N ALA A 109 -13.91 -12.61 -6.03
CA ALA A 109 -13.55 -14.02 -5.75
C ALA A 109 -14.34 -14.67 -4.61
N GLY A 110 -15.33 -13.96 -4.02
CA GLY A 110 -16.14 -14.45 -2.90
C GLY A 110 -15.42 -14.46 -1.54
N ARG A 111 -14.31 -13.74 -1.43
CA ARG A 111 -13.47 -13.62 -0.21
C ARG A 111 -13.26 -12.15 0.19
N PRO A 112 -14.33 -11.38 0.43
CA PRO A 112 -14.20 -9.97 0.75
C PRO A 112 -13.31 -9.78 1.99
N PRO A 113 -12.46 -8.73 2.02
CA PRO A 113 -11.71 -8.42 3.22
C PRO A 113 -12.66 -8.00 4.34
N VAL A 114 -12.25 -8.26 5.59
CA VAL A 114 -13.03 -7.84 6.77
C VAL A 114 -12.89 -6.35 7.04
N HIS A 115 -11.81 -5.72 6.58
CA HIS A 115 -11.56 -4.28 6.69
C HIS A 115 -10.54 -3.82 5.66
N LEU A 116 -10.72 -2.59 5.14
CA LEU A 116 -9.73 -1.90 4.32
C LEU A 116 -9.23 -0.66 5.06
N PHE A 117 -7.93 -0.59 5.33
CA PHE A 117 -7.24 0.56 5.89
C PHE A 117 -6.43 1.25 4.78
N VAL A 118 -6.71 2.51 4.53
CA VAL A 118 -6.02 3.33 3.53
C VAL A 118 -5.30 4.49 4.20
N SER A 119 -4.10 4.81 3.77
CA SER A 119 -3.25 5.78 4.45
C SER A 119 -2.52 6.66 3.44
N GLY A 120 -2.54 7.98 3.64
CA GLY A 120 -1.79 8.95 2.82
C GLY A 120 -2.15 8.91 1.33
N ARG A 121 -3.42 8.74 1.00
CA ARG A 121 -3.86 8.64 -0.39
C ARG A 121 -5.22 9.26 -0.61
N ARG A 122 -5.32 10.12 -1.63
CA ARG A 122 -6.62 10.56 -2.16
C ARG A 122 -7.46 9.39 -2.65
N SER A 123 -8.76 9.53 -2.60
CA SER A 123 -9.67 8.50 -3.11
C SER A 123 -9.48 8.27 -4.62
N PRO A 124 -9.40 7.01 -5.07
CA PRO A 124 -8.99 6.66 -6.44
C PRO A 124 -10.00 7.07 -7.53
N HIS A 125 -11.25 7.38 -7.19
CA HIS A 125 -12.26 7.83 -8.15
C HIS A 125 -12.15 9.33 -8.45
N LEU A 126 -11.38 10.09 -7.67
CA LEU A 126 -11.16 11.50 -7.94
C LEU A 126 -10.15 11.67 -9.08
N ALA A 127 -10.38 12.69 -9.92
CA ALA A 127 -9.43 13.06 -10.96
C ALA A 127 -8.06 13.41 -10.38
N ALA A 128 -7.00 13.16 -11.14
CA ALA A 128 -5.66 13.57 -10.71
C ALA A 128 -5.57 15.10 -10.64
N SER A 129 -5.25 15.61 -9.45
CA SER A 129 -5.10 17.05 -9.18
C SER A 129 -3.65 17.52 -9.25
N ARG A 130 -2.69 16.59 -9.29
CA ARG A 130 -1.25 16.88 -9.23
C ARG A 130 -0.53 16.54 -10.54
N ALA A 131 0.64 17.16 -10.72
CA ALA A 131 1.49 16.88 -11.87
C ALA A 131 1.96 15.41 -11.89
N VAL A 132 2.09 14.87 -13.10
CA VAL A 132 2.65 13.55 -13.34
C VAL A 132 4.16 13.61 -13.17
N LEU A 133 4.71 12.89 -12.20
CA LEU A 133 6.12 12.93 -11.85
C LEU A 133 6.96 11.90 -12.60
N HIS A 134 6.43 10.70 -12.84
CA HIS A 134 7.21 9.62 -13.47
C HIS A 134 7.75 9.97 -14.85
N ARG A 135 7.19 10.99 -15.53
CA ARG A 135 7.63 11.48 -16.86
C ARG A 135 8.70 12.55 -16.81
N LEU A 136 9.05 13.06 -15.63
CA LEU A 136 10.06 14.10 -15.48
C LEU A 136 11.47 13.56 -15.82
N PRO A 137 12.38 14.38 -16.35
CA PRO A 137 13.81 14.05 -16.43
C PRO A 137 14.37 13.69 -15.04
N ASP A 138 15.42 12.87 -14.98
CA ASP A 138 15.92 12.29 -13.72
C ASP A 138 16.25 13.33 -12.64
N ASN A 139 16.85 14.46 -13.02
CA ASN A 139 17.19 15.53 -12.06
C ASN A 139 15.92 16.19 -11.48
N ASP A 140 14.94 16.48 -12.33
CA ASP A 140 13.69 17.11 -11.92
C ASP A 140 12.85 16.15 -11.09
N PHE A 141 12.86 14.86 -11.47
CA PHE A 141 12.21 13.79 -10.73
C PHE A 141 12.81 13.64 -9.32
N ALA A 142 14.14 13.59 -9.23
CA ALA A 142 14.83 13.51 -7.93
C ALA A 142 14.53 14.73 -7.05
N ALA A 143 14.52 15.95 -7.64
CA ALA A 143 14.18 17.17 -6.93
C ALA A 143 12.72 17.17 -6.42
N ALA A 144 11.78 16.71 -7.24
CA ALA A 144 10.37 16.60 -6.85
C ALA A 144 10.18 15.63 -5.68
N LEU A 145 10.86 14.48 -5.71
CA LEU A 145 10.82 13.50 -4.63
C LEU A 145 11.45 14.01 -3.33
N ASP A 146 12.56 14.76 -3.43
CA ASP A 146 13.21 15.40 -2.26
C ASP A 146 12.28 16.46 -1.63
N ALA A 147 11.60 17.26 -2.46
CA ALA A 147 10.63 18.26 -2.01
C ALA A 147 9.41 17.64 -1.28
N MET A 148 9.05 16.41 -1.62
CA MET A 148 7.98 15.66 -0.95
C MET A 148 8.47 14.89 0.29
N GLY A 149 9.74 15.00 0.68
CA GLY A 149 10.30 14.27 1.81
C GLY A 149 10.50 12.77 1.59
N ALA A 150 10.40 12.28 0.34
CA ALA A 150 10.43 10.85 0.03
C ALA A 150 11.75 10.15 0.38
N TRP A 151 12.86 10.87 0.49
CA TRP A 151 14.19 10.26 0.60
C TRP A 151 14.82 10.30 2.00
N GLY A 152 14.43 11.19 2.87
CA GLY A 152 15.13 11.44 4.13
C GLY A 152 16.62 11.78 3.93
N ALA A 153 17.41 11.81 5.00
CA ALA A 153 18.84 12.17 4.93
C ALA A 153 19.71 11.17 4.13
N ALA A 154 19.30 9.90 4.04
CA ALA A 154 20.05 8.85 3.33
C ALA A 154 19.92 8.92 1.80
N GLY A 155 18.88 9.58 1.28
CA GLY A 155 18.52 9.59 -0.13
C GLY A 155 19.37 10.47 -1.04
N ARG A 156 20.41 11.12 -0.51
CA ARG A 156 21.22 12.10 -1.29
C ARG A 156 22.50 11.51 -1.89
N SER A 157 22.82 10.24 -1.66
CA SER A 157 23.99 9.62 -2.27
C SER A 157 23.72 9.21 -3.71
N ALA A 158 24.69 9.46 -4.62
CA ALA A 158 24.57 9.10 -6.04
C ALA A 158 24.36 7.59 -6.26
N SER A 159 24.89 6.75 -5.36
CA SER A 159 24.71 5.30 -5.43
C SER A 159 23.27 4.89 -5.04
N PHE A 160 22.70 5.52 -4.04
CA PHE A 160 21.30 5.31 -3.66
C PHE A 160 20.36 5.77 -4.78
N LEU A 161 20.55 6.97 -5.33
CA LEU A 161 19.71 7.50 -6.39
C LEU A 161 19.71 6.62 -7.62
N ARG A 162 20.86 6.09 -8.03
CA ARG A 162 20.95 5.15 -9.19
C ARG A 162 20.09 3.90 -9.02
N TYR A 163 19.91 3.45 -7.79
CA TYR A 163 19.07 2.28 -7.48
C TYR A 163 17.60 2.68 -7.28
N ALA A 164 17.36 3.73 -6.51
CA ALA A 164 16.02 4.11 -6.05
C ALA A 164 15.20 4.82 -7.14
N LEU A 165 15.82 5.66 -7.98
CA LEU A 165 15.08 6.43 -8.99
C LEU A 165 14.33 5.55 -10.00
N PRO A 166 14.95 4.54 -10.65
CA PRO A 166 14.23 3.70 -11.60
C PRO A 166 13.06 2.94 -10.95
N LEU A 167 13.27 2.43 -9.74
CA LEU A 167 12.24 1.74 -8.97
C LEU A 167 11.08 2.65 -8.61
N THR A 168 11.37 3.82 -8.01
CA THR A 168 10.34 4.77 -7.60
C THR A 168 9.59 5.33 -8.81
N ARG A 169 10.28 5.51 -9.95
CA ARG A 169 9.67 5.92 -11.22
C ARG A 169 8.64 4.90 -11.70
N ALA A 170 8.97 3.62 -11.70
CA ALA A 170 8.04 2.55 -12.08
C ALA A 170 6.84 2.47 -11.13
N ASP A 171 7.07 2.61 -9.82
CA ASP A 171 6.01 2.64 -8.81
C ASP A 171 5.08 3.87 -8.96
N LEU A 172 5.64 5.03 -9.31
CA LEU A 172 4.82 6.20 -9.60
C LEU A 172 4.08 6.07 -10.93
N GLU A 173 4.69 5.50 -11.96
CA GLU A 173 4.01 5.17 -13.22
C GLU A 173 2.78 4.27 -12.95
N LEU A 174 2.95 3.19 -12.19
CA LEU A 174 1.86 2.31 -11.74
C LEU A 174 0.74 3.10 -11.06
N SER A 175 1.08 4.06 -10.22
CA SER A 175 0.14 4.84 -9.41
C SER A 175 -0.51 6.00 -10.17
N GLU A 176 0.22 6.69 -11.05
CA GLU A 176 -0.21 7.89 -11.77
C GLU A 176 -0.99 7.56 -13.05
N GLU A 177 -0.63 6.45 -13.73
CA GLU A 177 -1.35 5.95 -14.92
C GLU A 177 -2.62 5.14 -14.56
N TYR A 178 -2.88 4.94 -13.26
CA TYR A 178 -4.09 4.26 -12.85
C TYR A 178 -5.34 5.08 -13.19
N THR A 179 -6.31 4.40 -13.77
CA THR A 179 -7.65 4.95 -14.04
C THR A 179 -8.71 4.13 -13.31
N HIS A 180 -9.44 4.80 -12.43
CA HIS A 180 -10.53 4.17 -11.69
C HIS A 180 -11.63 3.72 -12.63
N ARG A 181 -12.07 2.46 -12.50
CA ARG A 181 -13.24 1.91 -13.19
C ARG A 181 -14.39 1.80 -12.20
N PRO A 182 -15.54 2.45 -12.46
CA PRO A 182 -16.71 2.32 -11.61
C PRO A 182 -17.11 0.85 -11.46
N GLN A 183 -17.35 0.44 -10.23
CA GLN A 183 -17.82 -0.91 -9.86
C GLN A 183 -18.69 -0.77 -8.61
N PRO A 184 -19.39 -1.84 -8.19
CA PRO A 184 -20.09 -1.83 -6.91
C PRO A 184 -19.17 -1.42 -5.77
N ARG A 185 -19.72 -0.72 -4.80
CA ARG A 185 -18.99 -0.32 -3.58
C ARG A 185 -18.54 -1.56 -2.80
N LEU A 186 -17.48 -1.42 -2.03
CA LEU A 186 -17.09 -2.46 -1.09
C LEU A 186 -18.14 -2.58 0.02
N ALA A 187 -18.38 -3.80 0.49
CA ALA A 187 -19.23 -4.02 1.67
C ALA A 187 -18.45 -3.92 2.99
N CYS A 188 -17.12 -4.04 2.95
CA CYS A 188 -16.29 -3.97 4.14
C CYS A 188 -16.11 -2.53 4.63
N PRO A 189 -15.90 -2.32 5.94
CA PRO A 189 -15.53 -1.03 6.48
C PRO A 189 -14.25 -0.49 5.82
N ILE A 190 -14.18 0.86 5.69
CA ILE A 190 -12.95 1.57 5.30
C ILE A 190 -12.56 2.53 6.43
N THR A 191 -11.29 2.47 6.84
CA THR A 191 -10.69 3.47 7.72
C THR A 191 -9.56 4.16 6.98
N ALA A 192 -9.59 5.50 6.92
CA ALA A 192 -8.61 6.31 6.21
C ALA A 192 -7.75 7.10 7.21
N PHE A 193 -6.42 7.08 7.00
CA PHE A 193 -5.43 7.80 7.78
C PHE A 193 -4.77 8.86 6.91
N TYR A 194 -4.54 10.06 7.47
CA TYR A 194 -3.85 11.14 6.76
C TYR A 194 -3.01 12.00 7.70
N GLY A 195 -2.00 12.67 7.14
CA GLY A 195 -1.18 13.65 7.82
C GLY A 195 -1.73 15.06 7.58
N ASP A 196 -1.70 15.92 8.61
CA ASP A 196 -2.17 17.31 8.53
C ASP A 196 -1.25 18.20 7.65
N GLU A 197 0.00 17.77 7.44
CA GLU A 197 0.98 18.43 6.57
C GLU A 197 1.31 17.60 5.31
N ASP A 198 0.48 16.61 4.96
CA ASP A 198 0.72 15.76 3.78
C ASP A 198 0.49 16.53 2.48
N PRO A 199 1.54 16.81 1.67
CA PRO A 199 1.39 17.56 0.43
C PRO A 199 0.74 16.76 -0.70
N ILE A 200 0.45 15.47 -0.49
CA ILE A 200 -0.01 14.55 -1.54
C ILE A 200 -1.48 14.15 -1.36
N ALA A 201 -2.01 14.19 -0.17
CA ALA A 201 -3.37 13.74 0.14
C ALA A 201 -4.10 14.76 1.02
N ASP A 202 -4.84 15.68 0.38
CA ASP A 202 -5.65 16.64 1.11
C ASP A 202 -6.78 15.95 1.90
N PRO A 203 -7.19 16.48 3.07
CA PRO A 203 -8.26 15.88 3.88
C PRO A 203 -9.54 15.59 3.11
N ASP A 204 -10.03 16.53 2.28
CA ASP A 204 -11.24 16.35 1.48
C ASP A 204 -11.10 15.21 0.47
N GLU A 205 -9.91 15.04 -0.13
CA GLU A 205 -9.60 13.94 -1.04
C GLU A 205 -9.57 12.59 -0.30
N VAL A 206 -9.18 12.59 0.98
CA VAL A 206 -9.18 11.39 1.83
C VAL A 206 -10.59 11.07 2.30
N TRP A 207 -11.39 12.06 2.70
CA TRP A 207 -12.77 11.83 3.11
C TRP A 207 -13.65 11.25 2.00
N ALA A 208 -13.31 11.52 0.75
CA ALA A 208 -13.98 10.95 -0.41
C ALA A 208 -13.92 9.40 -0.49
N TRP A 209 -13.02 8.73 0.25
CA TRP A 209 -13.02 7.28 0.36
C TRP A 209 -14.34 6.69 0.89
N GLY A 210 -15.08 7.46 1.70
CA GLY A 210 -16.39 7.04 2.21
C GLY A 210 -17.41 6.72 1.11
N SER A 211 -17.26 7.31 -0.08
CA SER A 211 -18.14 7.01 -1.22
C SER A 211 -17.86 5.64 -1.88
N LEU A 212 -16.80 4.95 -1.52
CA LEU A 212 -16.37 3.67 -2.11
C LEU A 212 -16.77 2.44 -1.29
N THR A 213 -17.44 2.65 -0.16
CA THR A 213 -17.98 1.55 0.65
C THR A 213 -19.45 1.78 1.02
N ASP A 214 -20.22 0.70 1.18
CA ASP A 214 -21.53 0.67 1.80
C ASP A 214 -21.43 0.29 3.30
N GLY A 215 -20.23 -0.12 3.75
CA GLY A 215 -19.91 -0.36 5.15
C GLY A 215 -19.56 0.91 5.92
N PRO A 216 -19.24 0.79 7.22
CA PRO A 216 -18.76 1.91 8.03
C PRO A 216 -17.53 2.59 7.44
N PHE A 217 -17.46 3.92 7.57
CA PHE A 217 -16.32 4.73 7.18
C PHE A 217 -15.85 5.60 8.35
N ALA A 218 -14.54 5.63 8.58
CA ALA A 218 -13.91 6.47 9.58
C ALA A 218 -12.62 7.11 9.05
N THR A 219 -12.26 8.26 9.58
CA THR A 219 -10.99 8.96 9.27
C THR A 219 -10.24 9.30 10.54
N HIS A 220 -8.90 9.28 10.46
CA HIS A 220 -8.02 9.67 11.55
C HIS A 220 -6.89 10.55 11.02
N GLU A 221 -6.77 11.74 11.60
CA GLU A 221 -5.71 12.69 11.32
C GLU A 221 -4.51 12.45 12.24
N PHE A 222 -3.30 12.62 11.69
CA PHE A 222 -2.05 12.57 12.42
C PHE A 222 -1.19 13.77 12.07
N THR A 223 -0.38 14.23 13.00
CA THR A 223 0.59 15.29 12.73
C THR A 223 1.72 14.80 11.86
N GLY A 224 2.07 15.56 10.81
CA GLY A 224 3.24 15.32 9.98
C GLY A 224 2.95 15.20 8.48
N ASP A 225 4.03 14.98 7.76
CA ASP A 225 4.12 14.89 6.31
C ASP A 225 3.54 13.57 5.75
N HIS A 226 3.78 13.32 4.47
CA HIS A 226 3.32 12.11 3.79
C HIS A 226 3.74 10.79 4.47
N LEU A 227 4.86 10.77 5.18
CA LEU A 227 5.36 9.57 5.88
C LEU A 227 4.98 9.51 7.37
N PHE A 228 3.94 10.25 7.79
CA PHE A 228 3.43 10.28 9.17
C PHE A 228 3.27 8.87 9.80
N HIS A 229 2.93 7.87 9.00
CA HIS A 229 2.70 6.49 9.46
C HIS A 229 3.94 5.84 10.11
N HIS A 230 5.16 6.28 9.79
CA HIS A 230 6.37 5.80 10.45
C HIS A 230 6.47 6.27 11.90
N ARG A 231 6.11 7.54 12.15
CA ARG A 231 6.11 8.12 13.50
C ARG A 231 4.94 7.60 14.34
N HIS A 232 3.77 7.49 13.73
CA HIS A 232 2.52 7.17 14.43
C HIS A 232 2.11 5.69 14.35
N ARG A 233 3.03 4.79 13.97
CA ARG A 233 2.73 3.35 13.76
C ARG A 233 2.01 2.68 14.94
N ALA A 234 2.36 3.03 16.18
CA ALA A 234 1.73 2.45 17.37
C ALA A 234 0.27 2.91 17.53
N ALA A 235 -0.02 4.18 17.30
CA ALA A 235 -1.38 4.71 17.35
C ALA A 235 -2.24 4.13 16.20
N ILE A 236 -1.70 4.04 15.00
CA ILE A 236 -2.35 3.42 13.84
C ILE A 236 -2.65 1.95 14.16
N ALA A 237 -1.69 1.19 14.69
CA ALA A 237 -1.89 -0.20 15.07
C ALA A 237 -2.96 -0.38 16.15
N ALA A 238 -3.05 0.53 17.13
CA ALA A 238 -4.09 0.51 18.15
C ALA A 238 -5.49 0.71 17.55
N ILE A 239 -5.65 1.66 16.62
CA ILE A 239 -6.91 1.90 15.90
C ILE A 239 -7.30 0.66 15.08
N MET A 240 -6.33 0.09 14.35
CA MET A 240 -6.55 -1.10 13.53
C MET A 240 -6.91 -2.31 14.40
N THR A 241 -6.26 -2.48 15.56
CA THR A 241 -6.59 -3.55 16.52
C THR A 241 -8.03 -3.40 16.99
N ALA A 242 -8.44 -2.19 17.40
CA ALA A 242 -9.82 -1.95 17.86
C ALA A 242 -10.88 -2.19 16.76
N ALA A 243 -10.52 -2.01 15.50
CA ALA A 243 -11.43 -2.26 14.36
C ALA A 243 -11.50 -3.74 13.96
N LEU A 244 -10.52 -4.58 14.39
CA LEU A 244 -10.41 -5.99 14.01
C LEU A 244 -10.75 -6.97 15.14
N THR A 245 -10.97 -6.48 16.36
CA THR A 245 -11.35 -7.26 17.55
C THR A 245 -12.74 -6.89 18.04
#